data_5a2fafd5dedaefe6832613e756767d85
#
_entry.id   5a2fafd5dedaefe6832613e756767d85
#
_cell.length_a   1.000
_cell.length_b   1.000
_cell.length_c   1.000
_cell.angle_alpha   90.00
_cell.angle_beta   90.00
_cell.angle_gamma   90.00
#
_symmetry.space_group_name_H-M   'P 1'
#
loop_
_entity.id
_entity.type
_entity.pdbx_description
1 polymer ?
#
loop_
_entity_poly.entity_id
_entity_poly.type
_entity_poly.pdbx_seq_one_letter_code
_entity_poly.pdbx_strand_id
1 'polypeptide(L)'
;MEGVLSFVQAHKPYFEVAQAFSSVVNLFAWLLAVLLLVLAIRKNRIETLSVGPFSFRMMKEEAIVATATASRAWQSTSGEKVDVPRIRATVDRAFTPETLNNLTGKAILWVDDNPANNELAVRALKKFGLDIEQATSTEAAMAAFQRRKFDLVISDMGRGDDMRAGYGLLKSLRDSGSKVPFFIFAGSDTPEFRLEAAERGAQLSTNDMLELVDQVVKYLGSTS
;
A
#
# COMPACT_ATOMS: atom_id res chain seq x y z
N MET A 1 -10.67 -64.77 23.15
CA MET A 1 -11.02 -63.34 23.38
C MET A 1 -10.53 -62.81 24.72
N GLU A 2 -10.56 -63.60 25.80
CA GLU A 2 -10.11 -63.20 27.16
C GLU A 2 -8.60 -62.77 27.22
N GLY A 3 -7.71 -63.45 26.51
CA GLY A 3 -6.27 -63.13 26.52
C GLY A 3 -5.90 -61.78 25.94
N VAL A 4 -6.66 -61.31 24.99
CA VAL A 4 -6.42 -59.98 24.38
C VAL A 4 -6.89 -58.86 25.31
N LEU A 5 -8.03 -59.07 25.98
CA LEU A 5 -8.56 -58.14 26.98
C LEU A 5 -7.64 -57.97 28.19
N SER A 6 -7.07 -59.08 28.69
CA SER A 6 -6.12 -59.04 29.80
C SER A 6 -4.80 -58.34 29.43
N PHE A 7 -4.31 -58.51 28.20
CA PHE A 7 -3.12 -57.83 27.70
C PHE A 7 -3.35 -56.33 27.59
N VAL A 8 -4.48 -55.90 27.02
CA VAL A 8 -4.82 -54.46 26.88
C VAL A 8 -5.00 -53.81 28.25
N GLN A 9 -5.63 -54.53 29.22
CA GLN A 9 -5.81 -54.01 30.56
C GLN A 9 -4.49 -53.90 31.35
N ALA A 10 -3.58 -54.84 31.20
CA ALA A 10 -2.25 -54.81 31.83
C ALA A 10 -1.37 -53.69 31.29
N HIS A 11 -1.53 -53.27 30.00
CA HIS A 11 -0.70 -52.26 29.35
C HIS A 11 -1.39 -50.88 29.25
N LYS A 12 -2.62 -50.75 29.74
CA LYS A 12 -3.37 -49.48 29.73
C LYS A 12 -2.59 -48.30 30.31
N PRO A 13 -1.88 -48.39 31.45
CA PRO A 13 -1.10 -47.27 31.98
C PRO A 13 0.04 -46.86 31.07
N TYR A 14 0.65 -47.78 30.34
CA TYR A 14 1.71 -47.42 29.35
C TYR A 14 1.15 -46.69 28.14
N PHE A 15 -0.07 -47.02 27.69
CA PHE A 15 -0.75 -46.32 26.61
C PHE A 15 -1.15 -44.89 27.03
N GLU A 16 -1.66 -44.72 28.26
CA GLU A 16 -2.02 -43.41 28.80
C GLU A 16 -0.79 -42.50 28.94
N VAL A 17 0.32 -43.03 29.44
CA VAL A 17 1.60 -42.31 29.54
C VAL A 17 2.12 -41.94 28.14
N ALA A 18 2.04 -42.85 27.17
CA ALA A 18 2.49 -42.56 25.79
C ALA A 18 1.62 -41.47 25.12
N GLN A 19 0.31 -41.50 25.35
CA GLN A 19 -0.59 -40.44 24.85
C GLN A 19 -0.32 -39.08 25.52
N ALA A 20 -0.13 -39.07 26.84
CA ALA A 20 0.22 -37.86 27.58
C ALA A 20 1.56 -37.29 27.10
N PHE A 21 2.57 -38.13 26.87
CA PHE A 21 3.86 -37.74 26.36
C PHE A 21 3.75 -37.16 24.94
N SER A 22 2.98 -37.81 24.06
CA SER A 22 2.71 -37.29 22.70
C SER A 22 2.01 -35.94 22.72
N SER A 23 1.04 -35.74 23.62
CA SER A 23 0.33 -34.46 23.76
C SER A 23 1.26 -33.35 24.24
N VAL A 24 2.17 -33.67 25.19
CA VAL A 24 3.18 -32.70 25.68
C VAL A 24 4.17 -32.34 24.57
N VAL A 25 4.69 -33.31 23.82
CA VAL A 25 5.60 -33.07 22.68
C VAL A 25 4.92 -32.23 21.62
N ASN A 26 3.66 -32.51 21.28
CA ASN A 26 2.91 -31.68 20.33
C ASN A 26 2.71 -30.25 20.84
N LEU A 27 2.40 -30.07 22.12
CA LEU A 27 2.28 -28.73 22.70
C LEU A 27 3.59 -27.95 22.60
N PHE A 28 4.72 -28.57 22.93
CA PHE A 28 6.05 -27.93 22.79
C PHE A 28 6.39 -27.61 21.34
N ALA A 29 6.05 -28.48 20.39
CA ALA A 29 6.24 -28.24 18.97
C ALA A 29 5.42 -27.03 18.48
N TRP A 30 4.16 -26.92 18.92
CA TRP A 30 3.32 -25.75 18.63
C TRP A 30 3.85 -24.47 19.27
N LEU A 31 4.28 -24.51 20.53
CA LEU A 31 4.86 -23.36 21.23
C LEU A 31 6.16 -22.90 20.54
N LEU A 32 6.99 -23.84 20.10
CA LEU A 32 8.20 -23.54 19.35
C LEU A 32 7.89 -22.92 18.00
N ALA A 33 6.89 -23.45 17.28
CA ALA A 33 6.45 -22.89 16.01
C ALA A 33 5.93 -21.46 16.16
N VAL A 34 5.11 -21.20 17.18
CA VAL A 34 4.61 -19.86 17.52
C VAL A 34 5.76 -18.93 17.92
N LEU A 35 6.70 -19.41 18.75
CA LEU A 35 7.87 -18.61 19.13
C LEU A 35 8.74 -18.25 17.92
N LEU A 36 9.01 -19.20 17.03
CA LEU A 36 9.76 -18.97 15.80
C LEU A 36 9.02 -17.99 14.87
N LEU A 37 7.69 -18.07 14.79
CA LEU A 37 6.86 -17.13 14.05
C LEU A 37 6.96 -15.73 14.66
N VAL A 38 6.84 -15.61 15.98
CA VAL A 38 6.96 -14.32 16.70
C VAL A 38 8.38 -13.75 16.54
N LEU A 39 9.42 -14.58 16.62
CA LEU A 39 10.80 -14.15 16.41
C LEU A 39 11.06 -13.72 14.96
N ALA A 40 10.45 -14.41 13.99
CA ALA A 40 10.50 -14.05 12.58
C ALA A 40 9.79 -12.70 12.33
N ILE A 41 8.63 -12.47 12.97
CA ILE A 41 7.89 -11.18 12.94
C ILE A 41 8.75 -10.07 13.57
N ARG A 42 9.31 -10.30 14.78
CA ARG A 42 10.15 -9.30 15.46
C ARG A 42 11.46 -8.97 14.74
N LYS A 43 12.02 -9.90 13.98
CA LYS A 43 13.29 -9.73 13.27
C LYS A 43 13.13 -9.22 11.83
N ASN A 44 11.94 -8.76 11.45
CA ASN A 44 11.62 -8.28 10.08
C ASN A 44 12.03 -9.29 8.98
N ARG A 45 12.06 -10.59 9.29
CA ARG A 45 12.40 -11.67 8.35
C ARG A 45 11.17 -12.31 7.68
N ILE A 46 9.99 -11.70 7.81
CA ILE A 46 8.82 -12.10 7.01
C ILE A 46 8.77 -11.32 5.68
N GLU A 47 9.93 -10.88 5.19
CA GLU A 47 10.02 -10.37 3.82
C GLU A 47 9.90 -11.46 2.76
N THR A 48 9.87 -12.72 3.16
CA THR A 48 9.71 -13.83 2.21
C THR A 48 8.76 -14.92 2.70
N LEU A 49 7.57 -14.55 3.16
CA LEU A 49 6.44 -15.42 2.87
C LEU A 49 6.28 -15.31 1.35
N SER A 50 6.87 -16.25 0.63
CA SER A 50 6.67 -16.39 -0.80
C SER A 50 5.17 -16.48 -1.01
N VAL A 51 4.58 -15.35 -1.38
CA VAL A 51 3.20 -15.29 -1.85
C VAL A 51 3.16 -16.29 -2.98
N GLY A 52 2.53 -17.44 -2.77
CA GLY A 52 2.53 -18.49 -3.79
C GLY A 52 1.97 -17.92 -5.11
N PRO A 53 2.28 -18.52 -6.27
CA PRO A 53 1.87 -17.98 -7.58
C PRO A 53 0.37 -17.67 -7.67
N PHE A 54 -0.46 -18.39 -6.90
CA PHE A 54 -1.90 -18.16 -6.82
C PHE A 54 -2.24 -16.85 -6.08
N SER A 55 -1.65 -16.65 -4.91
CA SER A 55 -1.88 -15.42 -4.10
C SER A 55 -1.36 -14.17 -4.82
N PHE A 56 -0.22 -14.30 -5.51
CA PHE A 56 0.33 -13.22 -6.32
C PHE A 56 -0.61 -12.83 -7.47
N ARG A 57 -1.19 -13.82 -8.16
CA ARG A 57 -2.20 -13.57 -9.20
C ARG A 57 -3.45 -12.90 -8.64
N MET A 58 -3.94 -13.35 -7.49
CA MET A 58 -5.10 -12.75 -6.82
C MET A 58 -4.85 -11.27 -6.46
N MET A 59 -3.71 -10.96 -5.84
CA MET A 59 -3.33 -9.58 -5.51
C MET A 59 -3.26 -8.69 -6.74
N LYS A 60 -2.71 -9.20 -7.83
CA LYS A 60 -2.61 -8.49 -9.11
C LYS A 60 -3.99 -8.19 -9.70
N GLU A 61 -4.89 -9.17 -9.75
CA GLU A 61 -6.26 -8.95 -10.23
C GLU A 61 -7.02 -7.97 -9.32
N GLU A 62 -6.85 -8.04 -8.02
CA GLU A 62 -7.42 -7.05 -7.09
C GLU A 62 -6.90 -5.63 -7.35
N ALA A 63 -5.62 -5.47 -7.66
CA ALA A 63 -5.04 -4.17 -7.99
C ALA A 63 -5.61 -3.63 -9.32
N ILE A 64 -5.81 -4.51 -10.34
CA ILE A 64 -6.47 -4.13 -11.61
C ILE A 64 -7.89 -3.64 -11.33
N VAL A 65 -8.68 -4.41 -10.58
CA VAL A 65 -10.07 -4.04 -10.26
C VAL A 65 -10.13 -2.73 -9.47
N ALA A 66 -9.27 -2.56 -8.46
CA ALA A 66 -9.24 -1.36 -7.64
C ALA A 66 -8.86 -0.12 -8.47
N THR A 67 -7.81 -0.22 -9.31
CA THR A 67 -7.40 0.87 -10.20
C THR A 67 -8.47 1.21 -11.23
N ALA A 68 -9.11 0.20 -11.84
CA ALA A 68 -10.22 0.42 -12.77
C ALA A 68 -11.43 1.09 -12.10
N THR A 69 -11.73 0.70 -10.86
CA THR A 69 -12.82 1.29 -10.09
C THR A 69 -12.54 2.75 -9.74
N ALA A 70 -11.33 3.06 -9.29
CA ALA A 70 -10.90 4.42 -9.00
C ALA A 70 -10.92 5.30 -10.26
N SER A 71 -10.35 4.82 -11.38
CA SER A 71 -10.37 5.55 -12.66
C SER A 71 -11.80 5.81 -13.14
N ARG A 72 -12.68 4.81 -13.06
CA ARG A 72 -14.09 4.97 -13.47
C ARG A 72 -14.84 6.00 -12.62
N ALA A 73 -14.65 5.97 -11.31
CA ALA A 73 -15.30 6.92 -10.41
C ALA A 73 -14.82 8.35 -10.67
N TRP A 74 -13.56 8.54 -10.93
CA TRP A 74 -12.98 9.84 -11.27
C TRP A 74 -13.45 10.34 -12.65
N GLN A 75 -13.44 9.47 -13.65
CA GLN A 75 -13.86 9.79 -15.04
C GLN A 75 -15.37 9.96 -15.20
N SER A 76 -16.20 9.51 -14.24
CA SER A 76 -17.65 9.74 -14.28
C SER A 76 -18.00 11.23 -14.40
N THR A 77 -17.07 12.11 -14.03
CA THR A 77 -17.16 13.57 -14.13
C THR A 77 -16.68 14.09 -15.50
N SER A 78 -15.84 13.33 -16.22
CA SER A 78 -15.20 13.78 -17.49
C SER A 78 -15.76 13.08 -18.75
N GLY A 79 -16.56 12.02 -18.60
CA GLY A 79 -17.17 11.31 -19.74
C GLY A 79 -16.21 10.42 -20.55
N GLU A 80 -14.97 10.30 -20.15
CA GLU A 80 -13.93 9.51 -20.82
C GLU A 80 -14.09 8.01 -20.51
N LYS A 81 -13.71 7.13 -21.46
CA LYS A 81 -13.79 5.67 -21.27
C LYS A 81 -12.55 5.16 -20.51
N VAL A 82 -12.78 4.27 -19.56
CA VAL A 82 -11.70 3.57 -18.84
C VAL A 82 -10.85 2.72 -19.78
N ASP A 83 -9.56 3.02 -19.86
CA ASP A 83 -8.59 2.27 -20.66
C ASP A 83 -8.09 1.03 -19.89
N VAL A 84 -8.83 -0.07 -19.98
CA VAL A 84 -8.48 -1.33 -19.30
C VAL A 84 -7.11 -1.89 -19.76
N PRO A 85 -6.75 -1.89 -21.06
CA PRO A 85 -5.41 -2.27 -21.50
C PRO A 85 -4.29 -1.49 -20.80
N ARG A 86 -4.42 -0.16 -20.70
CA ARG A 86 -3.43 0.70 -20.02
C ARG A 86 -3.36 0.41 -18.52
N ILE A 87 -4.51 0.18 -17.85
CA ILE A 87 -4.55 -0.25 -16.44
C ILE A 87 -3.78 -1.55 -16.25
N ARG A 88 -4.02 -2.56 -17.09
CA ARG A 88 -3.30 -3.84 -17.02
C ARG A 88 -1.81 -3.64 -17.20
N ALA A 89 -1.36 -2.86 -18.17
CA ALA A 89 0.04 -2.58 -18.41
C ALA A 89 0.72 -1.88 -17.21
N THR A 90 0.03 -0.94 -16.55
CA THR A 90 0.51 -0.26 -15.34
C THR A 90 0.65 -1.25 -14.18
N VAL A 91 -0.39 -2.07 -13.93
CA VAL A 91 -0.35 -3.09 -12.88
C VAL A 91 0.69 -4.17 -13.17
N ASP A 92 0.84 -4.60 -14.43
CA ASP A 92 1.85 -5.58 -14.82
C ASP A 92 3.28 -5.10 -14.52
N ARG A 93 3.55 -3.82 -14.74
CA ARG A 93 4.81 -3.16 -14.39
C ARG A 93 5.05 -3.11 -12.89
N ALA A 94 4.01 -2.77 -12.12
CA ALA A 94 4.09 -2.71 -10.66
C ALA A 94 4.27 -4.09 -10.02
N PHE A 95 3.65 -5.13 -10.58
CA PHE A 95 3.64 -6.48 -10.04
C PHE A 95 4.83 -7.32 -10.52
N THR A 96 6.03 -6.74 -10.53
CA THR A 96 7.29 -7.50 -10.55
C THR A 96 7.82 -7.62 -9.13
N PRO A 97 8.57 -8.70 -8.79
CA PRO A 97 9.14 -8.85 -7.44
C PRO A 97 9.99 -7.65 -7.02
N GLU A 98 10.78 -7.12 -7.94
CA GLU A 98 11.63 -5.94 -7.70
C GLU A 98 10.80 -4.69 -7.42
N THR A 99 9.86 -4.35 -8.29
CA THR A 99 9.03 -3.15 -8.14
C THR A 99 8.18 -3.21 -6.87
N LEU A 100 7.55 -4.37 -6.58
CA LEU A 100 6.76 -4.52 -5.35
C LEU A 100 7.62 -4.40 -4.09
N ASN A 101 8.83 -4.93 -4.10
CA ASN A 101 9.76 -4.76 -2.98
C ASN A 101 10.09 -3.28 -2.75
N ASN A 102 10.32 -2.52 -3.82
CA ASN A 102 10.59 -1.09 -3.75
C ASN A 102 9.38 -0.27 -3.29
N LEU A 103 8.16 -0.67 -3.68
CA LEU A 103 6.92 0.01 -3.31
C LEU A 103 6.46 -0.30 -1.88
N THR A 104 6.70 -1.53 -1.42
CA THR A 104 6.18 -1.99 -0.13
C THR A 104 6.70 -1.14 1.02
N GLY A 105 5.77 -0.57 1.78
CA GLY A 105 6.07 0.28 2.94
C GLY A 105 6.49 1.71 2.60
N LYS A 106 6.57 2.09 1.32
CA LYS A 106 6.76 3.49 0.93
C LYS A 106 5.59 4.33 1.41
N ALA A 107 5.91 5.48 2.01
CA ALA A 107 4.95 6.34 2.65
C ALA A 107 4.55 7.52 1.75
N ILE A 108 3.26 7.66 1.52
CA ILE A 108 2.67 8.78 0.76
C ILE A 108 1.83 9.64 1.71
N LEU A 109 2.01 10.96 1.67
CA LEU A 109 1.10 11.90 2.27
C LEU A 109 0.13 12.43 1.20
N TRP A 110 -1.16 12.19 1.38
CA TRP A 110 -2.20 12.72 0.49
C TRP A 110 -2.94 13.86 1.19
N VAL A 111 -2.93 15.05 0.57
CA VAL A 111 -3.48 16.27 1.17
C VAL A 111 -4.66 16.77 0.34
N ASP A 112 -5.86 16.71 0.93
CA ASP A 112 -7.12 17.09 0.31
C ASP A 112 -8.12 17.41 1.42
N ASP A 113 -8.85 18.54 1.35
CA ASP A 113 -9.80 18.93 2.37
C ASP A 113 -11.07 18.07 2.37
N ASN A 114 -11.30 17.30 1.29
CA ASN A 114 -12.34 16.29 1.21
C ASN A 114 -11.78 14.90 0.91
N PRO A 115 -11.20 14.19 1.90
CA PRO A 115 -10.57 12.88 1.70
C PRO A 115 -11.49 11.81 1.11
N ALA A 116 -12.82 11.97 1.26
CA ALA A 116 -13.79 11.04 0.68
C ALA A 116 -13.71 10.97 -0.86
N ASN A 117 -13.32 12.06 -1.51
CA ASN A 117 -13.16 12.11 -2.96
C ASN A 117 -12.07 11.15 -3.45
N ASN A 118 -11.09 10.88 -2.61
CA ASN A 118 -9.89 10.10 -2.97
C ASN A 118 -9.89 8.68 -2.40
N GLU A 119 -10.94 8.26 -1.72
CA GLU A 119 -10.98 6.96 -1.03
C GLU A 119 -10.68 5.78 -1.97
N LEU A 120 -11.24 5.78 -3.17
CA LEU A 120 -11.01 4.72 -4.15
C LEU A 120 -9.58 4.74 -4.70
N ALA A 121 -9.02 5.93 -4.90
CA ALA A 121 -7.63 6.10 -5.30
C ALA A 121 -6.66 5.61 -4.22
N VAL A 122 -6.89 5.99 -2.97
CA VAL A 122 -6.12 5.53 -1.81
C VAL A 122 -6.19 4.00 -1.69
N ARG A 123 -7.38 3.40 -1.84
CA ARG A 123 -7.53 1.94 -1.85
C ARG A 123 -6.76 1.27 -2.98
N ALA A 124 -6.80 1.86 -4.19
CA ALA A 124 -6.04 1.34 -5.33
C ALA A 124 -4.53 1.36 -5.06
N LEU A 125 -4.00 2.48 -4.59
CA LEU A 125 -2.57 2.61 -4.28
C LEU A 125 -2.12 1.68 -3.14
N LYS A 126 -2.96 1.46 -2.12
CA LYS A 126 -2.67 0.48 -1.06
C LYS A 126 -2.54 -0.95 -1.58
N LYS A 127 -3.15 -1.32 -2.71
CA LYS A 127 -2.97 -2.64 -3.33
C LYS A 127 -1.56 -2.88 -3.88
N PHE A 128 -0.77 -1.83 -4.05
CA PHE A 128 0.65 -1.90 -4.41
C PHE A 128 1.59 -1.93 -3.19
N GLY A 129 1.04 -2.08 -1.97
CA GLY A 129 1.84 -2.14 -0.73
C GLY A 129 2.25 -0.77 -0.18
N LEU A 130 1.69 0.32 -0.71
CA LEU A 130 1.97 1.69 -0.27
C LEU A 130 1.24 2.01 1.04
N ASP A 131 1.91 2.74 1.93
CA ASP A 131 1.35 3.30 3.16
C ASP A 131 0.90 4.74 2.90
N ILE A 132 -0.41 5.02 3.08
CA ILE A 132 -0.98 6.33 2.74
C ILE A 132 -1.59 6.95 3.98
N GLU A 133 -1.02 8.10 4.37
CA GLU A 133 -1.58 9.00 5.38
C GLU A 133 -2.31 10.16 4.68
N GLN A 134 -3.48 10.54 5.19
CA GLN A 134 -4.27 11.64 4.65
C GLN A 134 -4.23 12.84 5.59
N ALA A 135 -4.14 14.04 5.02
CA ALA A 135 -4.23 15.31 5.74
C ALA A 135 -5.23 16.22 5.04
N THR A 136 -5.96 17.03 5.81
CA THR A 136 -7.03 17.89 5.28
C THR A 136 -6.64 19.35 5.12
N SER A 137 -5.43 19.71 5.54
CA SER A 137 -4.93 21.09 5.42
C SER A 137 -3.40 21.13 5.28
N THR A 138 -2.88 22.27 4.91
CA THR A 138 -1.44 22.53 4.86
C THR A 138 -0.80 22.36 6.25
N GLU A 139 -1.45 22.84 7.31
CA GLU A 139 -0.97 22.73 8.70
C GLU A 139 -0.92 21.27 9.14
N ALA A 140 -1.98 20.50 8.85
CA ALA A 140 -2.02 19.07 9.17
C ALA A 140 -0.94 18.30 8.40
N ALA A 141 -0.71 18.63 7.14
CA ALA A 141 0.35 18.06 6.32
C ALA A 141 1.73 18.35 6.89
N MET A 142 2.02 19.61 7.25
CA MET A 142 3.30 20.00 7.85
C MET A 142 3.51 19.34 9.21
N ALA A 143 2.46 19.20 10.03
CA ALA A 143 2.53 18.45 11.28
C ALA A 143 2.81 16.95 11.06
N ALA A 144 2.25 16.33 10.01
CA ALA A 144 2.58 14.96 9.62
C ALA A 144 4.07 14.81 9.25
N PHE A 145 4.60 15.76 8.50
CA PHE A 145 6.02 15.80 8.12
C PHE A 145 6.98 15.89 9.29
N GLN A 146 6.56 16.52 10.39
CA GLN A 146 7.37 16.57 11.63
C GLN A 146 7.40 15.23 12.37
N ARG A 147 6.37 14.40 12.19
CA ARG A 147 6.25 13.10 12.87
C ARG A 147 6.96 11.96 12.17
N ARG A 148 6.96 11.98 10.84
CA ARG A 148 7.56 10.89 10.02
C ARG A 148 8.02 11.39 8.66
N LYS A 149 8.87 10.58 8.01
CA LYS A 149 9.28 10.83 6.62
C LYS A 149 8.21 10.28 5.66
N PHE A 150 8.07 10.96 4.54
CA PHE A 150 7.28 10.53 3.39
C PHE A 150 8.16 10.44 2.15
N ASP A 151 7.86 9.46 1.29
CA ASP A 151 8.56 9.25 0.03
C ASP A 151 7.93 10.04 -1.12
N LEU A 152 6.67 10.45 -0.96
CA LEU A 152 5.91 11.24 -1.94
C LEU A 152 4.82 12.05 -1.24
N VAL A 153 4.53 13.24 -1.75
CA VAL A 153 3.32 14.01 -1.42
C VAL A 153 2.40 14.05 -2.63
N ILE A 154 1.13 13.77 -2.44
CA ILE A 154 0.07 14.03 -3.42
C ILE A 154 -0.83 15.11 -2.80
N SER A 155 -1.11 16.18 -3.53
CA SER A 155 -1.93 17.28 -3.04
C SER A 155 -2.99 17.67 -4.04
N ASP A 156 -4.22 17.87 -3.58
CA ASP A 156 -5.16 18.68 -4.34
C ASP A 156 -4.65 20.13 -4.46
N MET A 157 -5.09 20.82 -5.52
CA MET A 157 -4.70 22.20 -5.77
C MET A 157 -5.46 23.18 -4.90
N GLY A 158 -6.79 23.08 -4.88
CA GLY A 158 -7.66 23.97 -4.13
C GLY A 158 -8.12 23.36 -2.81
N ARG A 159 -8.16 24.13 -1.73
CA ARG A 159 -8.72 23.72 -0.45
C ARG A 159 -9.47 24.87 0.20
N GLY A 160 -10.75 24.64 0.54
CA GLY A 160 -11.63 25.71 1.02
C GLY A 160 -11.67 26.88 0.05
N ASP A 161 -11.40 28.09 0.53
CA ASP A 161 -11.38 29.31 -0.28
C ASP A 161 -10.05 29.55 -1.00
N ASP A 162 -8.99 28.78 -0.69
CA ASP A 162 -7.67 28.91 -1.34
C ASP A 162 -7.56 27.97 -2.54
N MET A 163 -7.77 28.52 -3.73
CA MET A 163 -7.66 27.80 -5.00
C MET A 163 -6.22 27.42 -5.38
N ARG A 164 -5.22 27.85 -4.59
CA ARG A 164 -3.79 27.57 -4.82
C ARG A 164 -3.10 26.96 -3.59
N ALA A 165 -3.86 26.40 -2.67
CA ALA A 165 -3.36 25.80 -1.44
C ALA A 165 -2.30 24.70 -1.70
N GLY A 166 -2.40 23.96 -2.81
CA GLY A 166 -1.38 22.99 -3.23
C GLY A 166 -0.01 23.62 -3.45
N TYR A 167 0.06 24.78 -4.08
CA TYR A 167 1.31 25.53 -4.24
C TYR A 167 1.82 26.10 -2.92
N GLY A 168 0.92 26.54 -2.05
CA GLY A 168 1.26 26.99 -0.69
C GLY A 168 1.94 25.86 0.12
N LEU A 169 1.40 24.66 0.06
CA LEU A 169 2.00 23.49 0.70
C LEU A 169 3.36 23.15 0.08
N LEU A 170 3.47 23.11 -1.25
CA LEU A 170 4.73 22.84 -1.95
C LEU A 170 5.81 23.85 -1.53
N LYS A 171 5.47 25.13 -1.51
CA LYS A 171 6.39 26.18 -1.04
C LYS A 171 6.82 25.93 0.41
N SER A 172 5.90 25.66 1.33
CA SER A 172 6.20 25.39 2.73
C SER A 172 7.16 24.23 2.90
N LEU A 173 6.95 23.14 2.14
CA LEU A 173 7.86 21.98 2.14
C LEU A 173 9.26 22.37 1.63
N ARG A 174 9.36 23.14 0.54
CA ARG A 174 10.66 23.59 0.00
C ARG A 174 11.38 24.53 0.95
N ASP A 175 10.66 25.45 1.58
CA ASP A 175 11.20 26.38 2.58
C ASP A 175 11.73 25.63 3.82
N SER A 176 11.13 24.48 4.19
CA SER A 176 11.64 23.61 5.25
C SER A 176 12.85 22.75 4.84
N GLY A 177 13.34 22.90 3.60
CA GLY A 177 14.46 22.13 3.07
C GLY A 177 14.10 20.76 2.51
N SER A 178 12.83 20.39 2.50
CA SER A 178 12.36 19.09 1.96
C SER A 178 12.47 19.05 0.44
N LYS A 179 13.05 17.96 -0.08
CA LYS A 179 13.12 17.62 -1.50
C LYS A 179 12.17 16.49 -1.88
N VAL A 180 11.21 16.17 -1.00
CA VAL A 180 10.24 15.11 -1.27
C VAL A 180 9.56 15.36 -2.61
N PRO A 181 9.38 14.33 -3.47
CA PRO A 181 8.60 14.43 -4.68
C PRO A 181 7.19 14.92 -4.37
N PHE A 182 6.66 15.80 -5.21
CA PHE A 182 5.36 16.43 -5.01
C PHE A 182 4.53 16.33 -6.27
N PHE A 183 3.37 15.67 -6.17
CA PHE A 183 2.41 15.51 -7.25
C PHE A 183 1.17 16.33 -6.94
N ILE A 184 0.64 16.99 -7.96
CA ILE A 184 -0.64 17.69 -7.90
C ILE A 184 -1.67 16.82 -8.59
N PHE A 185 -2.75 16.49 -7.86
CA PHE A 185 -3.88 15.77 -8.38
C PHE A 185 -5.13 16.63 -8.20
N ALA A 186 -5.57 17.27 -9.29
CA ALA A 186 -6.60 18.31 -9.25
C ALA A 186 -7.61 18.13 -10.39
N GLY A 187 -8.77 18.77 -10.27
CA GLY A 187 -9.83 18.69 -11.27
C GLY A 187 -9.51 19.37 -12.62
N SER A 188 -8.47 20.21 -12.69
CA SER A 188 -8.02 20.89 -13.93
C SER A 188 -6.63 20.42 -14.32
N ASP A 189 -6.42 20.22 -15.62
CA ASP A 189 -5.16 19.72 -16.19
C ASP A 189 -4.94 20.34 -17.57
N THR A 190 -4.69 21.66 -17.61
CA THR A 190 -4.30 22.34 -18.84
C THR A 190 -2.77 22.35 -19.00
N PRO A 191 -2.23 22.51 -20.22
CA PRO A 191 -0.80 22.62 -20.44
C PRO A 191 -0.15 23.73 -19.61
N GLU A 192 -0.83 24.87 -19.44
CA GLU A 192 -0.36 25.99 -18.63
C GLU A 192 -0.27 25.62 -17.16
N PHE A 193 -1.24 24.85 -16.65
CA PHE A 193 -1.28 24.36 -15.28
C PHE A 193 -0.12 23.39 -15.00
N ARG A 194 0.15 22.47 -15.95
CA ARG A 194 1.29 21.55 -15.88
C ARG A 194 2.62 22.30 -15.89
N LEU A 195 2.74 23.31 -16.74
CA LEU A 195 3.96 24.14 -16.83
C LEU A 195 4.20 24.91 -15.52
N GLU A 196 3.17 25.61 -15.01
CA GLU A 196 3.28 26.34 -13.74
C GLU A 196 3.66 25.41 -12.58
N ALA A 197 3.04 24.22 -12.51
CA ALA A 197 3.36 23.23 -11.48
C ALA A 197 4.82 22.80 -11.54
N ALA A 198 5.34 22.52 -12.74
CA ALA A 198 6.73 22.15 -12.95
C ALA A 198 7.70 23.29 -12.59
N GLU A 199 7.41 24.53 -12.97
CA GLU A 199 8.21 25.72 -12.63
C GLU A 199 8.29 25.92 -11.10
N ARG A 200 7.23 25.56 -10.37
CA ARG A 200 7.19 25.61 -8.91
C ARG A 200 7.86 24.41 -8.24
N GLY A 201 8.29 23.41 -9.01
CA GLY A 201 9.02 22.23 -8.53
C GLY A 201 8.13 21.05 -8.16
N ALA A 202 6.90 20.96 -8.68
CA ALA A 202 6.12 19.73 -8.69
C ALA A 202 6.63 18.80 -9.80
N GLN A 203 6.64 17.50 -9.55
CA GLN A 203 7.08 16.48 -10.51
C GLN A 203 5.95 15.98 -11.41
N LEU A 204 4.70 16.19 -10.97
CA LEU A 204 3.51 15.85 -11.73
C LEU A 204 2.39 16.85 -11.40
N SER A 205 1.61 17.21 -12.42
CA SER A 205 0.26 17.76 -12.26
C SER A 205 -0.65 17.03 -13.23
N THR A 206 -1.73 16.43 -12.73
CA THR A 206 -2.66 15.64 -13.53
C THR A 206 -4.05 15.62 -12.93
N ASN A 207 -5.05 15.41 -13.78
CA ASN A 207 -6.41 15.03 -13.41
C ASN A 207 -6.76 13.60 -13.86
N ASP A 208 -5.81 12.87 -14.43
CA ASP A 208 -6.00 11.46 -14.84
C ASP A 208 -5.54 10.53 -13.70
N MET A 209 -6.51 9.79 -13.13
CA MET A 209 -6.24 8.82 -12.07
C MET A 209 -5.24 7.74 -12.51
N LEU A 210 -5.32 7.28 -13.76
CA LEU A 210 -4.43 6.24 -14.26
C LEU A 210 -3.01 6.79 -14.45
N GLU A 211 -2.88 8.02 -14.92
CA GLU A 211 -1.59 8.72 -14.99
C GLU A 211 -0.97 8.87 -13.59
N LEU A 212 -1.79 9.26 -12.59
CA LEU A 212 -1.33 9.36 -11.22
C LEU A 212 -0.76 8.03 -10.72
N VAL A 213 -1.52 6.92 -10.84
CA VAL A 213 -1.10 5.59 -10.41
C VAL A 213 0.17 5.16 -11.14
N ASP A 214 0.24 5.34 -12.47
CA ASP A 214 1.40 5.00 -13.29
C ASP A 214 2.67 5.76 -12.84
N GLN A 215 2.53 7.06 -12.58
CA GLN A 215 3.65 7.88 -12.13
C GLN A 215 4.08 7.56 -10.70
N VAL A 216 3.14 7.27 -9.80
CA VAL A 216 3.47 6.81 -8.44
C VAL A 216 4.28 5.51 -8.49
N VAL A 217 3.80 4.51 -9.26
CA VAL A 217 4.51 3.23 -9.44
C VAL A 217 5.90 3.45 -10.04
N LYS A 218 6.00 4.29 -11.06
CA LYS A 218 7.28 4.59 -11.73
C LYS A 218 8.26 5.31 -10.78
N TYR A 219 7.77 6.30 -10.04
CA TYR A 219 8.61 7.13 -9.17
C TYR A 219 9.13 6.39 -7.95
N LEU A 220 8.26 5.62 -7.29
CA LEU A 220 8.60 4.91 -6.06
C LEU A 220 9.09 3.49 -6.30
N GLY A 221 8.72 2.88 -7.43
CA GLY A 221 9.12 1.51 -7.80
C GLY A 221 10.46 1.41 -8.52
N SER A 222 11.03 2.53 -9.00
CA SER A 222 12.36 2.55 -9.60
C SER A 222 13.43 2.46 -8.51
N THR A 223 14.45 1.65 -8.74
CA THR A 223 15.65 1.60 -7.89
C THR A 223 16.38 2.94 -8.00
N SER A 224 16.59 3.61 -6.89
CA SER A 224 17.47 4.80 -6.79
C SER A 224 18.91 4.39 -6.81
#